data_6a5ccdd788130d42d3655ceefd9999d3
#
_entry.id   6a5ccdd788130d42d3655ceefd9999d3
#
_cell.length_a   1.000
_cell.length_b   1.000
_cell.length_c   1.000
_cell.angle_alpha   90.00
_cell.angle_beta   90.00
_cell.angle_gamma   90.00
#
_symmetry.space_group_name_H-M   'P 1'
#
loop_
_entity.id
_entity.type
_entity.pdbx_description
1 polymer ?
#
loop_
_entity_poly.entity_id
_entity_poly.type
_entity_poly.pdbx_seq_one_letter_code
_entity_poly.pdbx_strand_id
1 'polypeptide(L)'
;MRYPDSIYTITSVSHHWHEEMELIVVKKGRGLVTLDRESRLLEAGQAVIVLPGQLHGIRQYQQERMEYENIIFRLEMLLPKEGDVCGPKFLEPYRDGKLLYPAWIDGSALYHEEMLECIRKMDELSEQRPRGYPLAVKGWLFQFFFLMFSRVEPTLAEEGREKSLDKMKRILRRIEVDY
;
A
#
# COMPACT_ATOMS: atom_id res chain seq x y z
N MET A 1 8.49 2.47 11.98
CA MET A 1 8.71 1.83 10.69
C MET A 1 9.21 0.42 10.97
N ARG A 2 8.40 -0.61 10.75
CA ARG A 2 8.87 -1.99 10.71
C ARG A 2 9.32 -2.24 9.28
N TYR A 3 10.60 -2.53 9.10
CA TYR A 3 11.12 -2.99 7.84
C TYR A 3 10.94 -4.51 7.80
N PRO A 4 10.35 -5.06 6.77
CA PRO A 4 10.20 -6.50 6.67
C PRO A 4 11.56 -7.13 6.37
N ASP A 5 12.05 -7.94 7.30
CA ASP A 5 13.18 -8.84 7.06
C ASP A 5 12.71 -10.17 6.45
N SER A 6 11.51 -10.24 5.87
CA SER A 6 10.93 -11.53 5.51
C SER A 6 10.15 -11.50 4.21
N ILE A 7 10.68 -12.23 3.24
CA ILE A 7 9.89 -12.74 2.12
C ILE A 7 8.93 -13.79 2.72
N TYR A 8 7.63 -13.48 2.69
CA TYR A 8 6.63 -14.39 3.21
C TYR A 8 6.21 -15.39 2.13
N THR A 9 6.38 -16.69 2.43
CA THR A 9 5.73 -17.75 1.69
C THR A 9 4.50 -18.16 2.47
N ILE A 10 3.33 -17.61 2.14
CA ILE A 10 2.11 -17.84 2.92
C ILE A 10 1.01 -18.43 2.03
N THR A 11 0.19 -19.28 2.64
CA THR A 11 -1.02 -19.80 2.02
C THR A 11 -2.17 -18.81 2.08
N SER A 12 -2.25 -17.99 3.15
CA SER A 12 -3.26 -16.94 3.28
C SER A 12 -2.93 -15.94 4.39
N VAL A 13 -3.33 -14.70 4.18
CA VAL A 13 -3.45 -13.65 5.22
C VAL A 13 -4.94 -13.31 5.31
N SER A 14 -5.51 -13.50 6.48
CA SER A 14 -6.93 -13.18 6.73
C SER A 14 -7.19 -11.69 6.49
N HIS A 15 -8.44 -11.36 6.17
CA HIS A 15 -8.84 -9.97 6.03
C HIS A 15 -8.63 -9.21 7.33
N HIS A 16 -7.88 -8.10 7.24
CA HIS A 16 -7.57 -7.22 8.34
C HIS A 16 -7.39 -5.79 7.83
N TRP A 17 -7.21 -4.85 8.73
CA TRP A 17 -6.87 -3.46 8.43
C TRP A 17 -5.93 -2.91 9.50
N HIS A 18 -5.21 -1.86 9.17
CA HIS A 18 -4.35 -1.11 10.08
C HIS A 18 -4.28 0.37 9.67
N GLU A 19 -3.70 1.20 10.51
CA GLU A 19 -3.63 2.66 10.30
C GLU A 19 -2.43 3.09 9.42
N GLU A 20 -1.58 2.15 9.06
CA GLU A 20 -0.44 2.36 8.19
C GLU A 20 -0.85 2.20 6.71
N MET A 21 -0.09 2.83 5.83
CA MET A 21 -0.06 2.44 4.41
C MET A 21 0.79 1.19 4.22
N GLU A 22 0.40 0.37 3.26
CA GLU A 22 1.14 -0.82 2.90
C GLU A 22 1.30 -0.91 1.38
N LEU A 23 2.50 -1.27 0.94
CA LEU A 23 2.77 -1.70 -0.43
C LEU A 23 3.01 -3.21 -0.38
N ILE A 24 2.15 -3.99 -1.03
CA ILE A 24 2.31 -5.43 -1.18
C ILE A 24 2.92 -5.67 -2.55
N VAL A 25 4.11 -6.27 -2.60
CA VAL A 25 4.88 -6.50 -3.83
C VAL A 25 5.07 -7.98 -4.04
N VAL A 26 4.59 -8.53 -5.14
CA VAL A 26 4.78 -9.95 -5.47
C VAL A 26 6.18 -10.15 -6.04
N LYS A 27 6.98 -10.97 -5.36
CA LYS A 27 8.37 -11.29 -5.76
C LYS A 27 8.44 -12.53 -6.65
N LYS A 28 7.62 -13.56 -6.35
CA LYS A 28 7.54 -14.79 -7.14
C LYS A 28 6.16 -15.41 -7.08
N GLY A 29 5.80 -16.12 -8.15
CA GLY A 29 4.52 -16.79 -8.25
C GLY A 29 3.36 -15.83 -8.41
N ARG A 30 2.17 -16.23 -7.93
CA ARG A 30 0.96 -15.42 -7.99
C ARG A 30 -0.02 -15.77 -6.88
N GLY A 31 -0.87 -14.81 -6.54
CA GLY A 31 -1.88 -14.97 -5.51
C GLY A 31 -3.01 -13.96 -5.63
N LEU A 32 -4.13 -14.27 -5.00
CA LEU A 32 -5.27 -13.38 -4.95
C LEU A 32 -5.08 -12.37 -3.81
N VAL A 33 -5.05 -11.10 -4.17
CA VAL A 33 -5.07 -10.00 -3.20
C VAL A 33 -6.44 -9.35 -3.23
N THR A 34 -7.01 -9.12 -2.06
CA THR A 34 -8.31 -8.46 -1.90
C THR A 34 -8.13 -7.12 -1.25
N LEU A 35 -8.70 -6.08 -1.84
CA LEU A 35 -8.88 -4.75 -1.25
C LEU A 35 -10.38 -4.46 -1.15
N ASP A 36 -10.89 -4.27 0.05
CA ASP A 36 -12.31 -4.04 0.33
C ASP A 36 -13.18 -5.15 -0.30
N ARG A 37 -13.80 -4.87 -1.44
CA ARG A 37 -14.67 -5.80 -2.16
C ARG A 37 -14.09 -6.28 -3.50
N GLU A 38 -12.93 -5.78 -3.88
CA GLU A 38 -12.26 -6.12 -5.12
C GLU A 38 -11.15 -7.13 -4.86
N SER A 39 -11.13 -8.21 -5.64
CA SER A 39 -10.04 -9.19 -5.60
C SER A 39 -9.40 -9.28 -6.98
N ARG A 40 -8.07 -9.19 -7.02
CA ARG A 40 -7.28 -9.40 -8.23
C ARG A 40 -6.21 -10.45 -8.04
N LEU A 41 -5.93 -11.18 -9.10
CA LEU A 41 -4.77 -12.04 -9.18
C LEU A 41 -3.55 -11.17 -9.49
N LEU A 42 -2.60 -11.14 -8.56
CA LEU A 42 -1.31 -10.49 -8.76
C LEU A 42 -0.23 -11.53 -9.03
N GLU A 43 0.69 -11.17 -9.90
CA GLU A 43 1.83 -11.97 -10.35
C GLU A 43 3.15 -11.30 -10.00
N ALA A 44 4.24 -12.06 -10.10
CA ALA A 44 5.59 -11.55 -9.86
C ALA A 44 5.86 -10.26 -10.66
N GLY A 45 6.41 -9.25 -10.00
CA GLY A 45 6.62 -7.92 -10.56
C GLY A 45 5.41 -7.00 -10.49
N GLN A 46 4.31 -7.41 -9.87
CA GLN A 46 3.14 -6.55 -9.64
C GLN A 46 3.04 -6.18 -8.17
N ALA A 47 2.37 -5.07 -7.90
CA ALA A 47 2.19 -4.57 -6.56
C ALA A 47 0.80 -3.96 -6.36
N VAL A 48 0.44 -3.73 -5.09
CA VAL A 48 -0.78 -3.04 -4.72
C VAL A 48 -0.54 -2.09 -3.56
N ILE A 49 -1.24 -0.96 -3.58
CA ILE A 49 -1.20 0.06 -2.54
C ILE A 49 -2.43 -0.12 -1.65
N VAL A 50 -2.21 -0.29 -0.36
CA VAL A 50 -3.25 -0.35 0.67
C VAL A 50 -3.25 0.96 1.44
N LEU A 51 -4.39 1.65 1.47
CA LEU A 51 -4.57 2.88 2.23
C LEU A 51 -4.81 2.61 3.73
N PRO A 52 -4.53 3.57 4.61
CA PRO A 52 -4.88 3.48 6.02
C PRO A 52 -6.34 3.07 6.22
N GLY A 53 -6.54 2.07 7.07
CA GLY A 53 -7.86 1.56 7.37
C GLY A 53 -8.54 0.77 6.25
N GLN A 54 -7.91 0.51 5.13
CA GLN A 54 -8.50 -0.29 4.04
C GLN A 54 -8.46 -1.78 4.39
N LEU A 55 -9.60 -2.45 4.26
CA LEU A 55 -9.68 -3.89 4.48
C LEU A 55 -8.96 -4.62 3.37
N HIS A 56 -8.01 -5.47 3.72
CA HIS A 56 -7.23 -6.22 2.74
C HIS A 56 -6.87 -7.62 3.24
N GLY A 57 -6.50 -8.48 2.31
CA GLY A 57 -6.09 -9.84 2.61
C GLY A 57 -5.45 -10.50 1.40
N ILE A 58 -4.73 -11.58 1.66
CA ILE A 58 -4.02 -12.35 0.63
C ILE A 58 -4.48 -13.79 0.71
N ARG A 59 -4.72 -14.41 -0.42
CA ARG A 59 -5.08 -15.82 -0.51
C ARG A 59 -4.32 -16.50 -1.62
N GLN A 60 -3.87 -17.70 -1.35
CA GLN A 60 -3.28 -18.58 -2.35
C GLN A 60 -4.21 -18.77 -3.54
N TYR A 61 -3.67 -18.70 -4.74
CA TYR A 61 -4.37 -19.04 -5.96
C TYR A 61 -4.12 -20.50 -6.32
N GLN A 62 -5.17 -21.30 -6.32
CA GLN A 62 -5.07 -22.76 -6.55
C GLN A 62 -4.05 -23.41 -5.60
N GLN A 63 -3.03 -24.11 -6.17
CA GLN A 63 -1.93 -24.71 -5.42
C GLN A 63 -0.60 -23.96 -5.64
N GLU A 64 -0.65 -22.75 -6.20
CA GLU A 64 0.53 -21.97 -6.49
C GLU A 64 1.06 -21.29 -5.25
N ARG A 65 2.37 -21.20 -5.13
CA ARG A 65 3.03 -20.46 -4.06
C ARG A 65 3.25 -19.03 -4.52
N MET A 66 3.03 -18.10 -3.60
CA MET A 66 3.36 -16.70 -3.78
C MET A 66 4.37 -16.27 -2.73
N GLU A 67 5.46 -15.65 -3.18
CA GLU A 67 6.39 -14.92 -2.31
C GLU A 67 6.13 -13.44 -2.52
N TYR A 68 5.91 -12.72 -1.45
CA TYR A 68 5.65 -11.29 -1.49
C TYR A 68 6.37 -10.57 -0.36
N GLU A 69 6.47 -9.29 -0.50
CA GLU A 69 7.09 -8.36 0.44
C GLU A 69 6.12 -7.23 0.77
N ASN A 70 6.14 -6.78 2.01
CA ASN A 70 5.33 -5.66 2.47
C ASN A 70 6.21 -4.51 2.90
N ILE A 71 5.93 -3.31 2.38
CA ILE A 71 6.50 -2.06 2.87
C ILE A 71 5.40 -1.33 3.64
N ILE A 72 5.51 -1.34 4.96
CA ILE A 72 4.51 -0.75 5.85
C ILE A 72 5.06 0.54 6.46
N PHE A 73 4.32 1.64 6.31
CA PHE A 73 4.75 2.94 6.82
C PHE A 73 3.56 3.85 7.16
N ARG A 74 3.77 4.76 8.10
CA ARG A 74 2.80 5.82 8.39
C ARG A 74 3.01 6.99 7.44
N LEU A 75 1.95 7.41 6.74
CA LEU A 75 2.04 8.52 5.79
C LEU A 75 2.42 9.83 6.49
N GLU A 76 2.13 9.96 7.78
CA GLU A 76 2.51 11.11 8.61
C GLU A 76 4.02 11.36 8.62
N MET A 77 4.82 10.34 8.36
CA MET A 77 6.28 10.51 8.23
C MET A 77 6.71 11.38 7.04
N LEU A 78 5.83 11.51 6.04
CA LEU A 78 6.02 12.33 4.85
C LEU A 78 5.30 13.70 4.96
N LEU A 79 4.44 13.85 5.95
CA LEU A 79 3.73 15.11 6.16
C LEU A 79 4.60 16.06 6.97
N PRO A 80 4.78 17.29 6.51
CA PRO A 80 5.49 18.31 7.27
C PRO A 80 4.62 18.84 8.40
N LYS A 81 5.26 19.38 9.43
CA LYS A 81 4.54 19.96 10.57
C LYS A 81 3.96 21.35 10.29
N GLU A 82 4.60 22.15 9.42
CA GLU A 82 4.16 23.49 9.02
C GLU A 82 4.73 23.88 7.66
N GLY A 83 3.96 24.65 6.87
CA GLY A 83 4.47 25.43 5.73
C GLY A 83 4.70 24.69 4.42
N ASP A 84 4.36 23.43 4.32
CA ASP A 84 4.51 22.67 3.06
C ASP A 84 3.16 22.56 2.33
N VAL A 85 3.22 22.67 1.01
CA VAL A 85 2.06 22.54 0.12
C VAL A 85 1.75 21.10 -0.28
N CYS A 86 2.73 20.19 -0.16
CA CYS A 86 2.60 18.80 -0.62
C CYS A 86 1.62 18.00 0.23
N GLY A 87 1.69 18.17 1.56
CA GLY A 87 0.79 17.51 2.50
C GLY A 87 -0.68 17.80 2.20
N PRO A 88 -1.15 19.05 2.40
CA PRO A 88 -2.56 19.42 2.24
C PRO A 88 -3.10 19.24 0.82
N LYS A 89 -2.24 19.39 -0.20
CA LYS A 89 -2.68 19.35 -1.59
C LYS A 89 -2.77 17.93 -2.16
N PHE A 90 -1.88 17.04 -1.75
CA PHE A 90 -1.74 15.73 -2.38
C PHE A 90 -1.88 14.57 -1.39
N LEU A 91 -1.03 14.54 -0.34
CA LEU A 91 -0.91 13.36 0.52
C LEU A 91 -2.09 13.19 1.47
N GLU A 92 -2.57 14.25 2.11
CA GLU A 92 -3.71 14.20 3.03
C GLU A 92 -5.02 13.82 2.34
N PRO A 93 -5.42 14.44 1.19
CA PRO A 93 -6.62 14.04 0.48
C PRO A 93 -6.57 12.59 -0.02
N TYR A 94 -5.39 12.10 -0.38
CA TYR A 94 -5.18 10.70 -0.76
C TYR A 94 -5.31 9.75 0.44
N ARG A 95 -4.62 10.04 1.55
CA ARG A 95 -4.72 9.27 2.80
C ARG A 95 -6.17 9.17 3.29
N ASP A 96 -6.88 10.30 3.25
CA ASP A 96 -8.26 10.40 3.72
C ASP A 96 -9.28 9.78 2.72
N GLY A 97 -8.80 9.22 1.60
CA GLY A 97 -9.65 8.63 0.58
C GLY A 97 -10.56 9.61 -0.16
N LYS A 98 -10.27 10.92 -0.09
CA LYS A 98 -11.00 11.98 -0.82
C LYS A 98 -10.61 12.02 -2.30
N LEU A 99 -9.33 11.77 -2.58
CA LEU A 99 -8.79 11.60 -3.93
C LEU A 99 -8.43 10.13 -4.12
N LEU A 100 -8.99 9.50 -5.13
CA LEU A 100 -8.75 8.10 -5.45
C LEU A 100 -7.77 7.99 -6.62
N TYR A 101 -6.73 7.22 -6.43
CA TYR A 101 -5.78 6.83 -7.45
C TYR A 101 -5.82 5.30 -7.63
N PRO A 102 -5.36 4.76 -8.78
CA PRO A 102 -5.25 3.32 -8.95
C PRO A 102 -4.40 2.69 -7.84
N ALA A 103 -4.98 1.71 -7.15
CA ALA A 103 -4.26 0.96 -6.12
C ALA A 103 -3.38 -0.15 -6.72
N TRP A 104 -3.74 -0.66 -7.90
CA TRP A 104 -3.10 -1.80 -8.53
C TRP A 104 -2.00 -1.35 -9.49
N ILE A 105 -0.79 -1.86 -9.25
CA ILE A 105 0.40 -1.62 -10.08
C ILE A 105 0.66 -2.93 -10.83
N ASP A 106 -0.02 -3.11 -11.96
CA ASP A 106 -0.17 -4.39 -12.65
C ASP A 106 0.48 -4.43 -14.05
N GLY A 107 1.39 -3.52 -14.33
CA GLY A 107 2.07 -3.46 -15.61
C GLY A 107 1.30 -2.80 -16.75
N SER A 108 0.03 -2.45 -16.56
CA SER A 108 -0.78 -1.75 -17.56
C SER A 108 -0.44 -0.27 -17.68
N ALA A 109 0.14 0.31 -16.63
CA ALA A 109 0.50 1.71 -16.59
C ALA A 109 1.92 1.96 -17.12
N LEU A 110 2.11 3.04 -17.89
CA LEU A 110 3.42 3.43 -18.44
C LEU A 110 4.49 3.71 -17.36
N TYR A 111 4.06 4.04 -16.13
CA TYR A 111 4.93 4.33 -14.98
C TYR A 111 5.16 3.13 -14.06
N HIS A 112 4.67 1.96 -14.43
CA HIS A 112 4.77 0.74 -13.62
C HIS A 112 6.22 0.41 -13.24
N GLU A 113 7.12 0.34 -14.22
CA GLU A 113 8.53 0.04 -14.00
C GLU A 113 9.22 1.09 -13.13
N GLU A 114 8.89 2.38 -13.32
CA GLU A 114 9.46 3.47 -12.52
C GLU A 114 9.00 3.37 -11.05
N MET A 115 7.74 2.98 -10.79
CA MET A 115 7.25 2.76 -9.44
C MET A 115 7.89 1.54 -8.78
N LEU A 116 8.04 0.43 -9.51
CA LEU A 116 8.74 -0.75 -9.02
C LEU A 116 10.23 -0.46 -8.73
N GLU A 117 10.86 0.41 -9.52
CA GLU A 117 12.23 0.86 -9.25
C GLU A 117 12.31 1.61 -7.91
N CYS A 118 11.35 2.50 -7.60
CA CYS A 118 11.28 3.16 -6.29
C CYS A 118 11.19 2.14 -5.15
N ILE A 119 10.33 1.11 -5.31
CA ILE A 119 10.18 0.03 -4.34
C ILE A 119 11.50 -0.72 -4.16
N ARG A 120 12.13 -1.15 -5.25
CA ARG A 120 13.42 -1.87 -5.22
C ARG A 120 14.52 -1.06 -4.53
N LYS A 121 14.56 0.25 -4.76
CA LYS A 121 15.52 1.14 -4.08
C LYS A 121 15.26 1.25 -2.58
N MET A 122 14.00 1.25 -2.16
CA MET A 122 13.67 1.23 -0.72
C MET A 122 14.08 -0.09 -0.07
N ASP A 123 13.91 -1.22 -0.76
CA ASP A 123 14.36 -2.54 -0.29
C ASP A 123 15.87 -2.58 -0.10
N GLU A 124 16.65 -2.22 -1.13
CA GLU A 124 18.11 -2.17 -1.10
C GLU A 124 18.62 -1.33 0.08
N LEU A 125 18.00 -0.15 0.32
CA LEU A 125 18.34 0.73 1.43
C LEU A 125 17.98 0.13 2.80
N SER A 126 16.88 -0.60 2.87
CA SER A 126 16.42 -1.24 4.09
C SER A 126 17.29 -2.43 4.49
N GLU A 127 17.84 -3.15 3.51
CA GLU A 127 18.79 -4.25 3.73
C GLU A 127 20.17 -3.73 4.15
N GLN A 128 20.74 -2.78 3.41
CA GLN A 128 22.10 -2.28 3.60
C GLN A 128 22.22 -1.32 4.79
N ARG A 129 21.18 -0.59 5.11
CA ARG A 129 21.08 0.40 6.21
C ARG A 129 22.28 1.36 6.32
N PRO A 130 22.73 2.01 5.22
CA PRO A 130 23.81 2.97 5.31
C PRO A 130 23.41 4.14 6.23
N ARG A 131 24.40 4.86 6.77
CA ARG A 131 24.12 6.04 7.59
C ARG A 131 23.21 7.01 6.81
N GLY A 132 22.07 7.39 7.41
CA GLY A 132 21.08 8.28 6.75
C GLY A 132 20.09 7.59 5.82
N TYR A 133 20.08 6.25 5.73
CA TYR A 133 19.11 5.52 4.89
C TYR A 133 17.65 5.94 5.09
N PRO A 134 17.14 6.35 6.30
CA PRO A 134 15.76 6.79 6.41
C PRO A 134 15.45 8.05 5.60
N LEU A 135 16.45 8.91 5.34
CA LEU A 135 16.28 10.07 4.47
C LEU A 135 16.11 9.63 3.01
N ALA A 136 16.93 8.68 2.57
CA ALA A 136 16.87 8.15 1.22
C ALA A 136 15.54 7.39 0.99
N VAL A 137 15.08 6.58 1.96
CA VAL A 137 13.78 5.91 1.89
C VAL A 137 12.64 6.91 1.76
N LYS A 138 12.64 8.00 2.53
CA LYS A 138 11.66 9.09 2.37
C LYS A 138 11.70 9.71 0.98
N GLY A 139 12.90 9.96 0.46
CA GLY A 139 13.08 10.49 -0.90
C GLY A 139 12.44 9.58 -1.96
N TRP A 140 12.64 8.27 -1.86
CA TRP A 140 12.04 7.31 -2.77
C TRP A 140 10.53 7.18 -2.59
N LEU A 141 9.98 7.31 -1.38
CA LEU A 141 8.54 7.40 -1.16
C LEU A 141 7.95 8.66 -1.81
N PHE A 142 8.60 9.82 -1.69
CA PHE A 142 8.17 11.03 -2.40
C PHE A 142 8.22 10.85 -3.91
N GLN A 143 9.26 10.22 -4.44
CA GLN A 143 9.36 9.93 -5.88
C GLN A 143 8.24 8.97 -6.34
N PHE A 144 7.94 7.94 -5.56
CA PHE A 144 6.84 7.01 -5.81
C PHE A 144 5.49 7.73 -5.91
N PHE A 145 5.15 8.58 -4.93
CA PHE A 145 3.92 9.37 -4.95
C PHE A 145 3.91 10.41 -6.06
N PHE A 146 5.05 11.04 -6.36
CA PHE A 146 5.17 11.97 -7.49
C PHE A 146 4.82 11.29 -8.81
N LEU A 147 5.34 10.10 -9.07
CA LEU A 147 5.02 9.33 -10.28
C LEU A 147 3.52 9.07 -10.40
N MET A 148 2.89 8.62 -9.31
CA MET A 148 1.46 8.37 -9.28
C MET A 148 0.65 9.65 -9.51
N PHE A 149 0.92 10.71 -8.74
CA PHE A 149 0.13 11.94 -8.78
C PHE A 149 0.35 12.76 -10.06
N SER A 150 1.52 12.66 -10.70
CA SER A 150 1.83 13.39 -11.93
C SER A 150 1.34 12.71 -13.21
N ARG A 151 1.06 11.41 -13.16
CA ARG A 151 0.71 10.61 -14.35
C ARG A 151 -0.76 10.19 -14.40
N VAL A 152 -1.48 10.34 -13.30
CA VAL A 152 -2.86 9.91 -13.18
C VAL A 152 -3.72 11.05 -12.64
N GLU A 153 -4.81 11.33 -13.33
CA GLU A 153 -5.85 12.21 -12.79
C GLU A 153 -6.65 11.45 -11.72
N PRO A 154 -6.76 12.01 -10.51
CA PRO A 154 -7.53 11.37 -9.45
C PRO A 154 -9.03 11.42 -9.74
N THR A 155 -9.75 10.44 -9.22
CA THR A 155 -11.20 10.50 -9.13
C THR A 155 -11.63 10.94 -7.73
N LEU A 156 -12.75 11.63 -7.63
CA LEU A 156 -13.34 11.97 -6.33
C LEU A 156 -14.04 10.73 -5.75
N ALA A 157 -13.93 10.55 -4.45
CA ALA A 157 -14.67 9.49 -3.77
C ALA A 157 -16.18 9.76 -3.83
N GLU A 158 -16.97 8.71 -4.10
CA GLU A 158 -18.43 8.81 -4.02
C GLU A 158 -18.89 8.99 -2.57
N GLU A 159 -19.85 9.90 -2.34
CA GLU A 159 -20.48 10.06 -1.04
C GLU A 159 -21.18 8.76 -0.61
N GLY A 160 -20.78 8.18 0.52
CA GLY A 160 -21.40 6.98 1.08
C GLY A 160 -20.51 5.72 1.14
N ARG A 161 -19.38 5.69 0.44
CA ARG A 161 -18.41 4.58 0.52
C ARG A 161 -17.83 4.45 1.94
N GLU A 162 -17.53 5.58 2.55
CA GLU A 162 -16.98 5.70 3.91
C GLU A 162 -17.90 5.09 4.99
N LYS A 163 -19.21 5.35 4.92
CA LYS A 163 -20.18 4.86 5.92
C LYS A 163 -20.32 3.34 6.00
N SER A 164 -20.18 2.65 4.88
CA SER A 164 -20.29 1.19 4.81
C SER A 164 -19.04 0.51 5.39
N LEU A 165 -17.86 1.04 5.09
CA LEU A 165 -16.58 0.55 5.62
C LEU A 165 -16.47 0.81 7.12
N ASP A 166 -16.86 1.98 7.61
CA ASP A 166 -16.87 2.31 9.03
C ASP A 166 -17.83 1.43 9.85
N LYS A 167 -18.96 1.07 9.28
CA LYS A 167 -19.87 0.12 9.92
C LYS A 167 -19.24 -1.28 10.05
N MET A 168 -18.55 -1.72 9.00
CA MET A 168 -17.87 -3.02 9.00
C MET A 168 -16.69 -3.04 9.97
N LYS A 169 -15.86 -1.99 9.99
CA LYS A 169 -14.76 -1.83 10.95
C LYS A 169 -15.25 -1.85 12.40
N ARG A 170 -16.38 -1.18 12.70
CA ARG A 170 -16.99 -1.23 14.05
C ARG A 170 -17.42 -2.64 14.45
N ILE A 171 -17.97 -3.41 13.52
CA ILE A 171 -18.39 -4.80 13.80
C ILE A 171 -17.17 -5.66 14.08
N LEU A 172 -16.12 -5.56 13.25
CA LEU A 172 -14.89 -6.33 13.41
C LEU A 172 -14.17 -5.99 14.73
N ARG A 173 -14.02 -4.70 15.07
CA ARG A 173 -13.47 -4.28 16.38
C ARG A 173 -14.24 -4.86 17.57
N ARG A 174 -15.55 -4.96 17.45
CA ARG A 174 -16.37 -5.52 18.51
C ARG A 174 -16.17 -7.04 18.67
N ILE A 175 -15.99 -7.74 17.55
CA ILE A 175 -15.66 -9.18 17.57
C ILE A 175 -14.28 -9.41 18.21
N GLU A 176 -13.26 -8.59 17.88
CA GLU A 176 -11.91 -8.70 18.46
C GLU A 176 -11.86 -8.43 19.97
N VAL A 177 -12.77 -7.61 20.51
CA VAL A 177 -12.81 -7.25 21.93
C VAL A 177 -13.65 -8.24 22.75
N ASP A 178 -14.66 -8.86 22.13
CA ASP A 178 -15.63 -9.73 22.82
C ASP A 178 -15.24 -11.23 22.75
N TYR A 179 -14.14 -11.58 22.04
CA TYR A 179 -13.61 -12.94 21.88
C TYR A 179 -12.09 -13.00 22.05
#